data_793ad5a8bf765d61826dfa8b48a5eccc
#
_entry.id   793ad5a8bf765d61826dfa8b48a5eccc
#
_cell.length_a   1.000
_cell.length_b   1.000
_cell.length_c   1.000
_cell.angle_alpha   90.00
_cell.angle_beta   90.00
_cell.angle_gamma   90.00
#
_symmetry.space_group_name_H-M   'P 1'
#
loop_
_entity.id
_entity.type
_entity.pdbx_description
1 polymer ?
#
loop_
_entity_poly.entity_id
_entity_poly.type
_entity_poly.pdbx_seq_one_letter_code
_entity_poly.pdbx_strand_id
1 'polypeptide(L)'
;MIEQIVKIEKSKAMNKKYAAIVFNKITKKSRRINFGDSRYENFKDSTGLGLFTSKNHGDRKRRKAYFMRHSGVSTKIKAVKKERLSGKYSAKLLSHMYLW
;
A
#
# COMPACT_ATOMS: atom_id res chain seq x y z
N MET A 1 -4.55 14.48 5.52
CA MET A 1 -4.86 13.31 6.37
C MET A 1 -4.51 13.56 7.82
N ILE A 2 -5.34 13.09 8.73
CA ILE A 2 -5.06 13.13 10.18
C ILE A 2 -4.09 12.04 10.63
N GLU A 3 -3.91 10.99 9.83
CA GLU A 3 -2.91 9.94 10.08
C GLU A 3 -1.63 10.22 9.33
N GLN A 4 -0.51 9.87 9.95
CA GLN A 4 0.83 10.00 9.39
C GLN A 4 1.54 8.66 9.43
N ILE A 5 2.16 8.27 8.31
CA ILE A 5 3.02 7.08 8.27
C ILE A 5 4.31 7.41 9.00
N VAL A 6 4.58 6.70 10.09
CA VAL A 6 5.77 6.87 10.91
C VAL A 6 6.87 5.92 10.46
N LYS A 7 6.50 4.69 10.08
CA LYS A 7 7.45 3.63 9.75
C LYS A 7 6.79 2.59 8.86
N ILE A 8 7.58 2.01 7.97
CA ILE A 8 7.21 0.79 7.23
C ILE A 8 8.25 -0.26 7.58
N GLU A 9 7.78 -1.46 7.90
CA GLU A 9 8.64 -2.59 8.26
C GLU A 9 8.10 -3.88 7.66
N LYS A 10 8.90 -4.96 7.73
CA LYS A 10 8.43 -6.27 7.30
C LYS A 10 7.26 -6.71 8.18
N SER A 11 6.19 -7.20 7.55
CA SER A 11 5.04 -7.72 8.30
C SER A 11 5.39 -9.02 9.01
N LYS A 12 4.84 -9.18 10.21
CA LYS A 12 4.87 -10.44 10.97
C LYS A 12 3.60 -11.26 10.76
N ALA A 13 2.61 -10.71 10.05
CA ALA A 13 1.37 -11.40 9.73
C ALA A 13 1.58 -12.39 8.58
N MET A 14 0.93 -13.55 8.66
CA MET A 14 1.01 -14.57 7.61
C MET A 14 0.54 -14.00 6.27
N ASN A 15 1.30 -14.28 5.21
CA ASN A 15 1.00 -13.89 3.83
C ASN A 15 0.92 -12.38 3.59
N LYS A 16 1.50 -11.56 4.45
CA LYS A 16 1.60 -10.11 4.25
C LYS A 16 3.05 -9.70 4.04
N LYS A 17 3.27 -8.73 3.12
CA LYS A 17 4.62 -8.23 2.80
C LYS A 17 5.13 -7.27 3.85
N TYR A 18 4.38 -6.22 4.11
CA TYR A 18 4.80 -5.10 4.95
C TYR A 18 3.74 -4.70 5.96
N ALA A 19 4.17 -3.97 6.95
CA ALA A 19 3.29 -3.28 7.90
C ALA A 19 3.68 -1.82 7.97
N ALA A 20 2.68 -0.93 7.92
CA ALA A 20 2.86 0.48 8.18
C ALA A 20 2.39 0.80 9.59
N ILE A 21 3.21 1.55 10.33
CA ILE A 21 2.81 2.14 11.60
C ILE A 21 2.32 3.55 11.30
N VAL A 22 1.06 3.83 11.59
CA VAL A 22 0.47 5.13 11.38
C VAL A 22 0.07 5.77 12.70
N PHE A 23 0.29 7.07 12.79
CA PHE A 23 0.02 7.87 13.97
C PHE A 23 -1.12 8.84 13.68
N ASN A 24 -2.16 8.82 14.54
CA ASN A 24 -3.27 9.75 14.45
C ASN A 24 -2.93 11.02 15.24
N LYS A 25 -2.85 12.15 14.53
CA LYS A 25 -2.44 13.43 15.10
C LYS A 25 -3.46 14.01 16.09
N ILE A 26 -4.70 13.59 16.01
CA ILE A 26 -5.80 14.06 16.87
C ILE A 26 -5.89 13.22 18.14
N THR A 27 -6.00 11.90 17.99
CA THR A 27 -6.13 10.98 19.13
C THR A 27 -4.80 10.67 19.81
N LYS A 28 -3.67 10.97 19.14
CA LYS A 28 -2.30 10.66 19.58
C LYS A 28 -2.04 9.17 19.73
N LYS A 29 -2.79 8.33 19.01
CA LYS A 29 -2.65 6.87 19.03
C LYS A 29 -2.04 6.37 17.72
N SER A 30 -1.28 5.28 17.82
CA SER A 30 -0.71 4.58 16.67
C SER A 30 -1.45 3.27 16.42
N ARG A 31 -1.44 2.83 15.15
CA ARG A 31 -1.93 1.51 14.77
C ARG A 31 -1.07 0.91 13.68
N ARG A 32 -1.09 -0.41 13.58
CA ARG A 32 -0.36 -1.17 12.57
C ARG A 32 -1.32 -1.61 11.47
N ILE A 33 -0.93 -1.40 10.21
CA ILE A 33 -1.69 -1.85 9.05
C ILE A 33 -0.79 -2.76 8.23
N ASN A 34 -1.12 -4.07 8.18
CA ASN A 34 -0.43 -5.00 7.30
C ASN A 34 -0.97 -4.85 5.88
N PHE A 35 -0.08 -4.84 4.88
CA PHE A 35 -0.48 -4.68 3.49
C PHE A 35 0.40 -5.46 2.53
N GLY A 36 -0.14 -5.72 1.33
CA GLY A 36 0.52 -6.52 0.32
C GLY A 36 0.43 -8.01 0.63
N ASP A 37 0.15 -8.82 -0.40
CA ASP A 37 0.10 -10.28 -0.27
C ASP A 37 1.45 -10.85 -0.70
N SER A 38 2.15 -11.54 0.22
CA SER A 38 3.47 -12.10 -0.06
C SER A 38 3.46 -13.23 -1.08
N ARG A 39 2.29 -13.82 -1.36
CA ARG A 39 2.13 -14.89 -2.35
C ARG A 39 2.08 -14.37 -3.79
N TYR A 40 1.83 -13.09 -3.99
CA TYR A 40 1.65 -12.47 -5.31
C TYR A 40 2.75 -11.47 -5.64
N GLU A 41 2.92 -11.23 -6.93
CA GLU A 41 3.83 -10.22 -7.45
C GLU A 41 3.27 -8.81 -7.24
N ASN A 42 4.12 -7.81 -7.41
CA ASN A 42 3.76 -6.39 -7.38
C ASN A 42 4.37 -5.67 -8.58
N PHE A 43 3.88 -4.46 -8.87
CA PHE A 43 4.44 -3.67 -9.95
C PHE A 43 5.88 -3.24 -9.65
N LYS A 44 6.07 -2.62 -8.47
CA LYS A 44 7.38 -2.18 -7.99
C LYS A 44 7.32 -1.97 -6.48
N ASP A 45 8.28 -2.54 -5.76
CA ASP A 45 8.44 -2.30 -4.34
C ASP A 45 9.11 -0.95 -4.11
N SER A 46 8.33 0.05 -3.71
CA SER A 46 8.76 1.43 -3.46
C SER A 46 8.85 1.77 -1.98
N THR A 47 8.89 0.77 -1.10
CA THR A 47 8.97 0.99 0.36
C THR A 47 10.33 1.49 0.82
N GLY A 48 11.35 1.34 0.01
CA GLY A 48 12.74 1.61 0.40
C GLY A 48 13.41 0.46 1.13
N LEU A 49 12.67 -0.56 1.55
CA LEU A 49 13.21 -1.73 2.25
C LEU A 49 13.70 -2.82 1.29
N GLY A 50 13.12 -2.90 0.10
CA GLY A 50 13.55 -3.80 -0.96
C GLY A 50 13.39 -5.29 -0.69
N LEU A 51 12.58 -5.67 0.29
CA LEU A 51 12.45 -7.09 0.68
C LEU A 51 11.70 -7.93 -0.34
N PHE A 52 10.91 -7.31 -1.20
CA PHE A 52 10.10 -7.98 -2.21
C PHE A 52 10.38 -7.50 -3.63
N THR A 53 11.57 -6.99 -3.90
CA THR A 53 11.98 -6.56 -5.24
C THR A 53 12.01 -7.71 -6.23
N SER A 54 12.26 -8.94 -5.77
CA SER A 54 12.18 -10.14 -6.63
C SER A 54 10.77 -10.41 -7.15
N LYS A 55 9.74 -9.81 -6.53
CA LYS A 55 8.34 -9.91 -6.96
C LYS A 55 7.92 -8.80 -7.92
N ASN A 56 8.81 -7.86 -8.25
CA ASN A 56 8.51 -6.78 -9.18
C ASN A 56 8.38 -7.31 -10.61
N HIS A 57 7.26 -7.02 -11.26
CA HIS A 57 7.09 -7.37 -12.68
C HIS A 57 7.21 -6.19 -13.63
N GLY A 58 6.92 -4.96 -13.17
CA GLY A 58 6.99 -3.74 -13.99
C GLY A 58 6.02 -3.70 -15.16
N ASP A 59 5.00 -4.55 -15.17
CA ASP A 59 4.05 -4.67 -16.27
C ASP A 59 2.92 -3.64 -16.13
N ARG A 60 2.92 -2.67 -17.04
CA ARG A 60 1.93 -1.57 -17.03
C ARG A 60 0.50 -2.03 -17.27
N LYS A 61 0.29 -3.07 -18.07
CA LYS A 61 -1.05 -3.64 -18.29
C LYS A 61 -1.59 -4.27 -17.02
N ARG A 62 -0.75 -5.02 -16.32
CA ARG A 62 -1.11 -5.62 -15.02
C ARG A 62 -1.40 -4.54 -13.98
N ARG A 63 -0.62 -3.46 -13.97
CA ARG A 63 -0.83 -2.31 -13.09
C ARG A 63 -2.19 -1.66 -13.33
N LYS A 64 -2.52 -1.39 -14.59
CA LYS A 64 -3.83 -0.83 -14.98
C LYS A 64 -4.98 -1.74 -14.53
N ALA A 65 -4.86 -3.04 -14.78
CA ALA A 65 -5.86 -4.03 -14.38
C ALA A 65 -6.02 -4.08 -12.86
N TYR A 66 -4.93 -3.96 -12.11
CA TYR A 66 -4.95 -3.89 -10.66
C TYR A 66 -5.79 -2.69 -10.16
N PHE A 67 -5.53 -1.49 -10.67
CA PHE A 67 -6.27 -0.29 -10.25
C PHE A 67 -7.73 -0.36 -10.65
N MET A 68 -8.04 -0.88 -11.84
CA MET A 68 -9.43 -1.07 -12.28
C MET A 68 -10.18 -2.02 -11.36
N ARG A 69 -9.55 -3.14 -10.95
CA ARG A 69 -10.17 -4.12 -10.05
C ARG A 69 -10.42 -3.56 -8.65
N HIS A 70 -9.44 -2.82 -8.10
CA HIS A 70 -9.46 -2.41 -6.70
C HIS A 70 -10.07 -1.03 -6.45
N SER A 71 -10.02 -0.14 -7.42
CA SER A 71 -10.52 1.24 -7.25
C SER A 71 -11.40 1.73 -8.41
N GLY A 72 -11.59 0.91 -9.43
CA GLY A 72 -12.47 1.26 -10.56
C GLY A 72 -11.93 2.39 -11.43
N VAL A 73 -10.64 2.71 -11.34
CA VAL A 73 -9.98 3.76 -12.14
C VAL A 73 -8.68 3.22 -12.71
N SER A 74 -8.22 3.79 -13.83
CA SER A 74 -7.13 3.21 -14.61
C SER A 74 -5.74 3.72 -14.25
N THR A 75 -5.62 4.75 -13.40
CA THR A 75 -4.33 5.35 -13.06
C THR A 75 -4.08 5.36 -11.56
N LYS A 76 -2.80 5.28 -11.18
CA LYS A 76 -2.37 5.35 -9.78
C LYS A 76 -2.80 6.64 -9.11
N ILE A 77 -2.62 7.78 -9.79
CA ILE A 77 -2.96 9.09 -9.24
C ILE A 77 -4.44 9.15 -8.85
N LYS A 78 -5.32 8.71 -9.74
CA LYS A 78 -6.77 8.68 -9.47
C LYS A 78 -7.13 7.67 -8.38
N ALA A 79 -6.51 6.49 -8.40
CA ALA A 79 -6.78 5.45 -7.41
C ALA A 79 -6.36 5.88 -6.00
N VAL A 80 -5.16 6.45 -5.85
CA VAL A 80 -4.67 6.97 -4.57
C VAL A 80 -5.56 8.10 -4.07
N LYS A 81 -5.92 9.04 -4.94
CA LYS A 81 -6.81 10.15 -4.58
C LYS A 81 -8.17 9.65 -4.08
N LYS A 82 -8.74 8.66 -4.77
CA LYS A 82 -10.02 8.06 -4.39
C LYS A 82 -9.97 7.41 -3.01
N GLU A 83 -8.93 6.61 -2.75
CA GLU A 83 -8.80 5.92 -1.46
C GLU A 83 -8.46 6.88 -0.31
N ARG A 84 -7.84 8.02 -0.60
CA ARG A 84 -7.56 9.06 0.41
C ARG A 84 -8.80 9.82 0.88
N LEU A 85 -9.91 9.75 0.17
CA LEU A 85 -11.14 10.43 0.55
C LEU A 85 -11.68 9.96 1.90
N SER A 86 -11.34 8.76 2.34
CA SER A 86 -11.73 8.27 3.67
C SER A 86 -11.05 9.02 4.83
N GLY A 87 -9.97 9.75 4.55
CA GLY A 87 -9.18 10.45 5.57
C GLY A 87 -8.27 9.55 6.39
N LYS A 88 -8.26 8.24 6.14
CA LYS A 88 -7.45 7.26 6.88
C LYS A 88 -6.69 6.35 5.92
N TYR A 89 -5.53 5.86 6.37
CA TYR A 89 -4.81 4.83 5.63
C TYR A 89 -5.52 3.48 5.73
N SER A 90 -5.41 2.70 4.66
CA SER A 90 -5.93 1.33 4.58
C SER A 90 -4.88 0.46 3.91
N ALA A 91 -5.02 -0.86 4.03
CA ALA A 91 -4.15 -1.80 3.33
C ALA A 91 -4.20 -1.57 1.82
N LYS A 92 -5.37 -1.28 1.27
CA LYS A 92 -5.55 -0.97 -0.15
C LYS A 92 -4.78 0.28 -0.56
N LEU A 93 -4.93 1.38 0.19
CA LEU A 93 -4.22 2.63 -0.11
C LEU A 93 -2.72 2.45 -0.03
N LEU A 94 -2.22 1.77 0.99
CA LEU A 94 -0.80 1.50 1.16
C LEU A 94 -0.24 0.63 0.02
N SER A 95 -0.98 -0.38 -0.41
CA SER A 95 -0.59 -1.20 -1.56
C SER A 95 -0.54 -0.39 -2.85
N HIS A 96 -1.50 0.51 -3.06
CA HIS A 96 -1.49 1.44 -4.20
C HIS A 96 -0.24 2.32 -4.19
N MET A 97 0.10 2.86 -3.02
CA MET A 97 1.21 3.82 -2.90
C MET A 97 2.58 3.17 -3.06
N TYR A 98 2.78 1.99 -2.47
CA TYR A 98 4.11 1.41 -2.32
C TYR A 98 4.40 0.20 -3.18
N LEU A 99 3.40 -0.52 -3.66
CA LEU A 99 3.58 -1.76 -4.41
C LEU A 99 3.07 -1.68 -5.85
N TRP A 100 2.23 -0.76 -6.14
CA TRP A 100 1.62 -0.56 -7.46
C TRP A 100 1.70 0.89 -7.93
#